data_b054360ebd816c682935d314b8d8f60f
#
_entry.id   b054360ebd816c682935d314b8d8f60f
#
_cell.length_a   1.000
_cell.length_b   1.000
_cell.length_c   1.000
_cell.angle_alpha   90.00
_cell.angle_beta   90.00
_cell.angle_gamma   90.00
#
_symmetry.space_group_name_H-M   'P 1'
#
loop_
_entity.id
_entity.type
_entity.pdbx_description
1 polymer ?
#
loop_
_entity_poly.entity_id
_entity_poly.type
_entity_poly.pdbx_seq_one_letter_code
_entity_poly.pdbx_strand_id
1 'polypeptide(L)'
;KRQSQAYGKWAKKKMKSSKQSLFSTFILGVVIFVDDYFNCLTVGSVMREITDEFKVSRAMLAYIIDSTAAPVCIIAPISSWAAAVSGYTSGDGFQLFLNTIPFNLYALLTIVMVCYVIGSEFHLGKMKKHELAAQNGDVCFGDDSYQTNEEISYNQKGKVLDLILPVIVLIMSCIIG
;
A
#
# COMPACT_ATOMS: atom_id res chain seq x y z
N LYS A 1 -8.75 17.87 0.78
CA LYS A 1 -9.97 17.62 1.59
C LYS A 1 -11.20 17.28 0.75
N ARG A 2 -11.58 18.03 -0.30
CA ARG A 2 -12.76 17.68 -1.14
C ARG A 2 -12.58 16.45 -2.01
N GLN A 3 -11.37 16.16 -2.51
CA GLN A 3 -11.12 14.97 -3.35
C GLN A 3 -11.00 13.70 -2.51
N SER A 4 -10.33 13.75 -1.36
CA SER A 4 -10.30 12.65 -0.42
C SER A 4 -11.70 12.39 0.17
N GLN A 5 -12.47 13.44 0.45
CA GLN A 5 -13.88 13.32 0.85
C GLN A 5 -14.77 12.78 -0.27
N ALA A 6 -14.52 13.12 -1.54
CA ALA A 6 -15.27 12.57 -2.67
C ALA A 6 -14.92 11.10 -2.89
N TYR A 7 -13.64 10.73 -2.78
CA TYR A 7 -13.17 9.35 -2.84
C TYR A 7 -13.64 8.55 -1.61
N GLY A 8 -13.57 9.13 -0.41
CA GLY A 8 -14.10 8.55 0.81
C GLY A 8 -15.62 8.30 0.73
N LYS A 9 -16.41 9.23 0.21
CA LYS A 9 -17.85 9.05 -0.02
C LYS A 9 -18.16 7.97 -1.06
N TRP A 10 -17.35 7.88 -2.12
CA TRP A 10 -17.48 6.83 -3.12
C TRP A 10 -17.09 5.46 -2.54
N ALA A 11 -15.99 5.41 -1.79
CA ALA A 11 -15.52 4.22 -1.09
C ALA A 11 -16.54 3.72 -0.04
N LYS A 12 -17.13 4.63 0.75
CA LYS A 12 -18.26 4.32 1.66
C LYS A 12 -19.43 3.68 0.94
N LYS A 13 -19.77 4.15 -0.25
CA LYS A 13 -20.90 3.61 -1.01
C LYS A 13 -20.63 2.18 -1.52
N LYS A 14 -19.36 1.82 -1.69
CA LYS A 14 -18.93 0.54 -2.29
C LYS A 14 -18.38 -0.44 -1.25
N MET A 15 -17.76 0.06 -0.18
CA MET A 15 -17.22 -0.75 0.93
C MET A 15 -18.22 -0.79 2.09
N LYS A 16 -18.39 -1.96 2.69
CA LYS A 16 -19.35 -2.18 3.78
C LYS A 16 -18.70 -2.69 5.07
N SER A 17 -17.40 -2.96 5.06
CA SER A 17 -16.70 -3.53 6.22
C SER A 17 -15.23 -3.17 6.27
N SER A 18 -14.65 -3.26 7.46
CA SER A 18 -13.20 -3.15 7.73
C SER A 18 -12.38 -4.08 6.81
N LYS A 19 -12.81 -5.35 6.65
CA LYS A 19 -12.17 -6.30 5.73
C LYS A 19 -12.07 -5.78 4.30
N GLN A 20 -13.17 -5.21 3.79
CA GLN A 20 -13.19 -4.69 2.42
C GLN A 20 -12.25 -3.50 2.25
N SER A 21 -12.11 -2.66 3.28
CA SER A 21 -11.18 -1.54 3.25
C SER A 21 -9.71 -2.02 3.24
N LEU A 22 -9.38 -3.00 4.08
CA LEU A 22 -8.04 -3.62 4.10
C LEU A 22 -7.73 -4.37 2.80
N PHE A 23 -8.70 -5.13 2.28
CA PHE A 23 -8.53 -5.83 1.01
C PHE A 23 -8.36 -4.85 -0.16
N SER A 24 -9.08 -3.72 -0.16
CA SER A 24 -8.89 -2.65 -1.15
C SER A 24 -7.52 -1.99 -1.03
N THR A 25 -7.00 -1.83 0.19
CA THR A 25 -5.63 -1.36 0.44
C THR A 25 -4.61 -2.33 -0.17
N PHE A 26 -4.77 -3.61 0.08
CA PHE A 26 -3.92 -4.65 -0.48
C PHE A 26 -3.96 -4.65 -2.02
N ILE A 27 -5.15 -4.65 -2.64
CA ILE A 27 -5.30 -4.60 -4.09
C ILE A 27 -4.63 -3.35 -4.68
N LEU A 28 -4.84 -2.18 -4.06
CA LEU A 28 -4.20 -0.94 -4.52
C LEU A 28 -2.67 -1.04 -4.42
N GLY A 29 -2.15 -1.63 -3.35
CA GLY A 29 -0.72 -1.90 -3.19
C GLY A 29 -0.17 -2.85 -4.27
N VAL A 30 -0.93 -3.89 -4.63
CA VAL A 30 -0.55 -4.80 -5.72
C VAL A 30 -0.55 -4.10 -7.08
N VAL A 31 -1.50 -3.21 -7.33
CA VAL A 31 -1.58 -2.47 -8.60
C VAL A 31 -0.44 -1.46 -8.77
N ILE A 32 0.02 -0.86 -7.65
CA ILE A 32 1.14 0.10 -7.67
C ILE A 32 2.47 -0.63 -7.39
N PHE A 33 2.82 -1.59 -8.21
CA PHE A 33 3.97 -2.49 -8.02
C PHE A 33 5.32 -1.93 -8.49
N VAL A 34 5.35 -0.79 -9.12
CA VAL A 34 6.52 -0.28 -9.86
C VAL A 34 7.65 0.11 -8.91
N ASP A 35 7.32 0.74 -7.78
CA ASP A 35 8.27 1.19 -6.77
C ASP A 35 7.64 1.12 -5.38
N ASP A 36 8.36 0.58 -4.41
CA ASP A 36 7.86 0.34 -3.05
C ASP A 36 7.67 1.64 -2.24
N TYR A 37 8.56 2.62 -2.37
CA TYR A 37 8.40 3.92 -1.71
C TYR A 37 7.19 4.68 -2.25
N PHE A 38 7.07 4.73 -3.57
CA PHE A 38 5.91 5.35 -4.22
C PHE A 38 4.61 4.66 -3.84
N ASN A 39 4.63 3.34 -3.75
CA ASN A 39 3.51 2.51 -3.28
C ASN A 39 3.11 2.93 -1.86
N CYS A 40 4.04 2.88 -0.89
CA CYS A 40 3.77 3.22 0.51
C CYS A 40 3.16 4.62 0.67
N LEU A 41 3.75 5.63 0.02
CA LEU A 41 3.28 7.00 0.09
C LEU A 41 1.90 7.18 -0.54
N THR A 42 1.68 6.58 -1.71
CA THR A 42 0.43 6.74 -2.46
C THR A 42 -0.71 5.98 -1.80
N VAL A 43 -0.51 4.70 -1.50
CA VAL A 43 -1.54 3.87 -0.84
C VAL A 43 -1.85 4.42 0.54
N GLY A 44 -0.81 4.80 1.31
CA GLY A 44 -0.97 5.39 2.63
C GLY A 44 -1.81 6.66 2.61
N SER A 45 -1.49 7.60 1.71
CA SER A 45 -2.24 8.86 1.61
C SER A 45 -3.69 8.68 1.17
N VAL A 46 -3.96 7.74 0.26
CA VAL A 46 -5.31 7.48 -0.27
C VAL A 46 -6.15 6.68 0.72
N MET A 47 -5.59 5.64 1.31
CA MET A 47 -6.36 4.69 2.12
C MET A 47 -6.54 5.13 3.58
N ARG A 48 -5.72 6.06 4.06
CA ARG A 48 -5.77 6.57 5.43
C ARG A 48 -7.16 7.03 5.86
N GLU A 49 -7.75 7.96 5.10
CA GLU A 49 -9.09 8.50 5.43
C GLU A 49 -10.18 7.42 5.34
N ILE A 50 -10.03 6.48 4.42
CA ILE A 50 -10.99 5.39 4.22
C ILE A 50 -10.93 4.43 5.41
N THR A 51 -9.73 3.99 5.78
CA THR A 51 -9.54 3.03 6.88
C THR A 51 -9.96 3.61 8.23
N ASP A 52 -9.76 4.92 8.45
CA ASP A 52 -10.24 5.61 9.65
C ASP A 52 -11.76 5.54 9.80
N GLU A 53 -12.49 5.74 8.69
CA GLU A 53 -13.95 5.63 8.70
C GLU A 53 -14.44 4.22 9.06
N PHE A 54 -13.70 3.19 8.65
CA PHE A 54 -14.01 1.80 8.97
C PHE A 54 -13.40 1.35 10.30
N LYS A 55 -12.86 2.29 11.10
CA LYS A 55 -12.29 2.03 12.43
C LYS A 55 -11.16 0.99 12.40
N VAL A 56 -10.35 1.02 11.36
CA VAL A 56 -9.11 0.25 11.24
C VAL A 56 -7.99 1.05 11.88
N SER A 57 -7.16 0.41 12.70
CA SER A 57 -6.02 1.10 13.32
C SER A 57 -4.99 1.54 12.28
N ARG A 58 -4.31 2.66 12.56
CA ARG A 58 -3.19 3.14 11.74
C ARG A 58 -2.06 2.12 11.68
N ALA A 59 -1.85 1.38 12.77
CA ALA A 59 -0.87 0.31 12.84
C ALA A 59 -1.20 -0.83 11.85
N MET A 60 -2.48 -1.22 11.75
CA MET A 60 -2.90 -2.24 10.79
C MET A 60 -2.77 -1.75 9.35
N LEU A 61 -3.17 -0.50 9.07
CA LEU A 61 -2.98 0.09 7.76
C LEU A 61 -1.49 0.10 7.36
N ALA A 62 -0.60 0.55 8.25
CA ALA A 62 0.84 0.55 8.01
C ALA A 62 1.38 -0.86 7.76
N TYR A 63 0.94 -1.85 8.54
CA TYR A 63 1.33 -3.25 8.36
C TYR A 63 0.93 -3.78 6.97
N ILE A 64 -0.30 -3.55 6.53
CA ILE A 64 -0.77 -4.03 5.22
C ILE A 64 0.02 -3.35 4.09
N ILE A 65 0.26 -2.06 4.18
CA ILE A 65 1.01 -1.31 3.16
C ILE A 65 2.45 -1.82 3.07
N ASP A 66 3.16 -1.87 4.20
CA ASP A 66 4.55 -2.29 4.27
C ASP A 66 4.73 -3.74 3.81
N SER A 67 3.87 -4.64 4.31
CA SER A 67 3.89 -6.06 3.94
C SER A 67 3.38 -6.35 2.51
N THR A 68 2.93 -5.34 1.77
CA THR A 68 2.50 -5.48 0.38
C THR A 68 3.48 -4.81 -0.56
N ALA A 69 3.91 -3.59 -0.27
CA ALA A 69 4.69 -2.75 -1.17
C ALA A 69 6.01 -3.41 -1.60
N ALA A 70 6.88 -3.73 -0.64
CA ALA A 70 8.17 -4.33 -0.95
C ALA A 70 8.06 -5.77 -1.50
N PRO A 71 7.27 -6.69 -0.90
CA PRO A 71 7.11 -8.04 -1.44
C PRO A 71 6.55 -8.09 -2.87
N VAL A 72 5.59 -7.24 -3.20
CA VAL A 72 5.04 -7.19 -4.56
C VAL A 72 6.06 -6.60 -5.52
N CYS A 73 6.75 -5.53 -5.15
CA CYS A 73 7.76 -4.88 -5.99
C CYS A 73 8.93 -5.82 -6.33
N ILE A 74 9.39 -6.62 -5.36
CA ILE A 74 10.55 -7.53 -5.57
C ILE A 74 10.21 -8.77 -6.40
N ILE A 75 8.94 -9.10 -6.61
CA ILE A 75 8.53 -10.19 -7.51
C ILE A 75 7.93 -9.68 -8.82
N ALA A 76 7.70 -8.37 -8.95
CA ALA A 76 7.20 -7.79 -10.18
C ALA A 76 8.32 -7.70 -11.23
N PRO A 77 8.09 -8.23 -12.45
CA PRO A 77 9.13 -8.26 -13.48
C PRO A 77 9.52 -6.87 -14.00
N ILE A 78 8.63 -5.90 -13.86
CA ILE A 78 8.86 -4.50 -14.25
C ILE A 78 8.75 -3.64 -13.00
N SER A 79 9.86 -3.50 -12.26
CA SER A 79 9.92 -2.74 -11.02
C SER A 79 11.28 -2.09 -10.83
N SER A 80 11.37 -1.14 -9.89
CA SER A 80 12.63 -0.55 -9.47
C SER A 80 13.64 -1.60 -8.97
N TRP A 81 13.14 -2.65 -8.29
CA TRP A 81 13.97 -3.76 -7.84
C TRP A 81 14.48 -4.64 -8.99
N ALA A 82 13.63 -4.93 -9.99
CA ALA A 82 14.06 -5.67 -11.18
C ALA A 82 15.19 -4.94 -11.92
N ALA A 83 15.06 -3.62 -12.08
CA ALA A 83 16.09 -2.79 -12.69
C ALA A 83 17.38 -2.78 -11.86
N ALA A 84 17.29 -2.60 -10.54
CA ALA A 84 18.45 -2.58 -9.65
C ALA A 84 19.20 -3.91 -9.65
N VAL A 85 18.51 -5.03 -9.47
CA VAL A 85 19.12 -6.37 -9.42
C VAL A 85 19.73 -6.75 -10.76
N SER A 86 19.07 -6.42 -11.87
CA SER A 86 19.60 -6.68 -13.21
C SER A 86 20.92 -5.93 -13.48
N GLY A 87 21.12 -4.77 -12.87
CA GLY A 87 22.33 -3.97 -13.00
C GLY A 87 23.57 -4.55 -12.29
N TYR A 88 23.41 -5.52 -11.38
CA TYR A 88 24.53 -6.12 -10.64
C TYR A 88 25.21 -7.27 -11.35
N THR A 89 24.69 -7.73 -12.47
CA THR A 89 25.27 -8.86 -13.21
C THR A 89 25.78 -8.43 -14.58
N SER A 90 26.90 -9.02 -15.03
CA SER A 90 27.48 -8.79 -16.34
C SER A 90 26.84 -9.59 -17.47
N GLY A 91 25.84 -10.42 -17.17
CA GLY A 91 25.09 -11.23 -18.13
C GLY A 91 23.67 -10.71 -18.34
N ASP A 92 22.75 -11.58 -18.77
CA ASP A 92 21.32 -11.27 -18.83
C ASP A 92 20.72 -11.20 -17.41
N GLY A 93 20.88 -10.03 -16.79
CA GLY A 93 20.43 -9.76 -15.42
C GLY A 93 18.92 -9.82 -15.27
N PHE A 94 18.19 -9.45 -16.31
CA PHE A 94 16.73 -9.53 -16.29
C PHE A 94 16.25 -10.99 -16.26
N GLN A 95 16.81 -11.86 -17.08
CA GLN A 95 16.49 -13.28 -17.06
C GLN A 95 16.86 -13.92 -15.72
N LEU A 96 18.01 -13.54 -15.15
CA LEU A 96 18.41 -14.00 -13.82
C LEU A 96 17.38 -13.56 -12.77
N PHE A 97 16.95 -12.31 -12.78
CA PHE A 97 15.92 -11.82 -11.87
C PHE A 97 14.62 -12.61 -11.99
N LEU A 98 14.13 -12.84 -13.21
CA LEU A 98 12.91 -13.64 -13.43
C LEU A 98 13.02 -15.05 -12.85
N ASN A 99 14.18 -15.68 -13.00
CA ASN A 99 14.42 -17.02 -12.48
C ASN A 99 14.47 -17.06 -10.94
N THR A 100 14.75 -15.95 -10.26
CA THR A 100 14.79 -15.89 -8.80
C THR A 100 13.40 -15.69 -8.17
N ILE A 101 12.41 -15.19 -8.91
CA ILE A 101 11.06 -14.89 -8.40
C ILE A 101 10.44 -16.10 -7.65
N PRO A 102 10.39 -17.31 -8.20
CA PRO A 102 9.76 -18.45 -7.53
C PRO A 102 10.51 -18.90 -6.26
N PHE A 103 11.77 -18.51 -6.10
CA PHE A 103 12.58 -18.82 -4.93
C PHE A 103 12.54 -17.73 -3.86
N ASN A 104 11.88 -16.59 -4.14
CA ASN A 104 11.70 -15.52 -3.15
C ASN A 104 10.59 -15.89 -2.17
N LEU A 105 10.89 -16.84 -1.29
CA LEU A 105 9.94 -17.35 -0.30
C LEU A 105 9.45 -16.25 0.65
N TYR A 106 10.29 -15.26 0.95
CA TYR A 106 9.87 -14.13 1.78
C TYR A 106 8.68 -13.39 1.17
N ALA A 107 8.80 -12.96 -0.08
CA ALA A 107 7.74 -12.21 -0.76
C ALA A 107 6.46 -13.05 -0.87
N LEU A 108 6.59 -14.33 -1.29
CA LEU A 108 5.45 -15.23 -1.48
C LEU A 108 4.72 -15.49 -0.14
N LEU A 109 5.45 -15.83 0.91
CA LEU A 109 4.87 -16.11 2.22
C LEU A 109 4.28 -14.85 2.87
N THR A 110 4.90 -13.68 2.69
CA THR A 110 4.37 -12.41 3.21
C THR A 110 3.04 -12.06 2.57
N ILE A 111 2.90 -12.22 1.25
CA ILE A 111 1.63 -11.99 0.54
C ILE A 111 0.54 -12.95 1.06
N VAL A 112 0.86 -14.23 1.23
CA VAL A 112 -0.07 -15.21 1.81
C VAL A 112 -0.46 -14.80 3.23
N MET A 113 0.50 -14.36 4.05
CA MET A 113 0.23 -13.92 5.43
C MET A 113 -0.66 -12.69 5.48
N VAL A 114 -0.45 -11.70 4.60
CA VAL A 114 -1.32 -10.53 4.48
C VAL A 114 -2.75 -10.93 4.14
N CYS A 115 -2.94 -11.81 3.14
CA CYS A 115 -4.26 -12.32 2.78
C CYS A 115 -4.92 -13.06 3.95
N TYR A 116 -4.14 -13.86 4.69
CA TYR A 116 -4.63 -14.57 5.87
C TYR A 116 -5.06 -13.60 6.98
N VAL A 117 -4.25 -12.59 7.31
CA VAL A 117 -4.56 -11.59 8.34
C VAL A 117 -5.83 -10.81 7.99
N ILE A 118 -5.99 -10.37 6.74
CA ILE A 118 -7.19 -9.69 6.27
C ILE A 118 -8.42 -10.60 6.35
N GLY A 119 -8.28 -11.86 5.93
CA GLY A 119 -9.39 -12.81 5.87
C GLY A 119 -9.87 -13.28 7.25
N SER A 120 -8.93 -13.60 8.14
CA SER A 120 -9.20 -14.15 9.46
C SER A 120 -9.53 -13.11 10.54
N GLU A 121 -9.20 -11.82 10.31
CA GLU A 121 -9.22 -10.76 11.34
C GLU A 121 -8.40 -11.16 12.58
N PHE A 122 -7.37 -11.96 12.36
CA PHE A 122 -6.54 -12.48 13.43
C PHE A 122 -5.48 -11.47 13.82
N HIS A 123 -5.64 -10.89 15.00
CA HIS A 123 -4.72 -9.87 15.51
C HIS A 123 -3.97 -10.39 16.73
N LEU A 124 -2.64 -10.38 16.67
CA LEU A 124 -1.76 -10.86 17.73
C LEU A 124 -1.15 -9.71 18.55
N GLY A 125 -0.96 -9.96 19.83
CA GLY A 125 -0.16 -9.13 20.71
C GLY A 125 -0.58 -7.66 20.73
N LYS A 126 0.35 -6.77 20.41
CA LYS A 126 0.10 -5.31 20.40
C LYS A 126 -0.88 -4.87 19.34
N MET A 127 -0.89 -5.53 18.16
CA MET A 127 -1.83 -5.20 17.09
C MET A 127 -3.29 -5.34 17.53
N LYS A 128 -3.62 -6.36 18.35
CA LYS A 128 -4.96 -6.52 18.91
C LYS A 128 -5.36 -5.33 19.77
N LYS A 129 -4.43 -4.74 20.52
CA LYS A 129 -4.72 -3.55 21.36
C LYS A 129 -5.03 -2.33 20.48
N HIS A 130 -4.26 -2.13 19.40
CA HIS A 130 -4.50 -1.05 18.45
C HIS A 130 -5.86 -1.19 17.75
N GLU A 131 -6.23 -2.41 17.32
CA GLU A 131 -7.51 -2.65 16.69
C GLU A 131 -8.70 -2.44 17.66
N LEU A 132 -8.58 -2.88 18.91
CA LEU A 132 -9.61 -2.62 19.93
C LEU A 132 -9.77 -1.13 20.24
N ALA A 133 -8.67 -0.37 20.28
CA ALA A 133 -8.75 1.08 20.46
C ALA A 133 -9.40 1.75 19.25
N ALA A 134 -9.06 1.33 18.03
CA ALA A 134 -9.66 1.86 16.80
C ALA A 134 -11.17 1.60 16.72
N GLN A 135 -11.64 0.44 17.16
CA GLN A 135 -13.08 0.14 17.25
C GLN A 135 -13.81 1.09 18.20
N ASN A 136 -13.14 1.55 19.26
CA ASN A 136 -13.65 2.56 20.19
C ASN A 136 -13.50 4.01 19.69
N GLY A 137 -12.94 4.20 18.49
CA GLY A 137 -12.77 5.50 17.86
C GLY A 137 -11.36 6.10 17.95
N ASP A 138 -10.44 5.45 18.68
CA ASP A 138 -9.04 5.87 18.78
C ASP A 138 -8.17 5.07 17.78
N VAL A 139 -8.12 5.54 16.55
CA VAL A 139 -7.35 4.90 15.47
C VAL A 139 -5.83 5.08 15.60
N CYS A 140 -5.39 6.05 16.42
CA CYS A 140 -3.99 6.39 16.64
C CYS A 140 -3.43 5.86 17.96
N PHE A 141 -4.21 5.17 18.77
CA PHE A 141 -3.84 4.60 20.07
C PHE A 141 -3.25 5.62 21.05
N GLY A 142 -3.99 6.74 21.25
CA GLY A 142 -3.63 7.79 22.23
C GLY A 142 -2.53 8.73 21.77
N ASP A 143 -2.05 8.64 20.54
CA ASP A 143 -1.07 9.58 19.99
C ASP A 143 -1.76 10.68 19.19
N ASP A 144 -2.14 11.76 19.88
CA ASP A 144 -2.77 12.94 19.28
C ASP A 144 -1.83 13.76 18.39
N SER A 145 -0.51 13.51 18.45
CA SER A 145 0.48 14.24 17.65
C SER A 145 0.29 14.02 16.15
N TYR A 146 -0.24 12.88 15.75
CA TYR A 146 -0.59 12.58 14.36
C TYR A 146 -1.88 13.25 13.85
N GLN A 147 -2.74 13.74 14.76
CA GLN A 147 -3.96 14.45 14.37
C GLN A 147 -3.67 15.92 14.07
N THR A 148 -2.64 16.50 14.69
CA THR A 148 -2.39 17.96 14.69
C THR A 148 -1.44 18.42 13.58
N ASN A 149 -0.62 17.54 12.99
CA ASN A 149 0.50 17.93 12.13
C ASN A 149 0.27 17.81 10.63
N GLU A 150 -0.92 17.42 10.16
CA GLU A 150 -1.20 17.33 8.73
C GLU A 150 -2.33 18.24 8.26
N GLU A 151 -2.20 19.54 8.48
CA GLU A 151 -2.62 20.48 7.44
C GLU A 151 -1.58 20.45 6.32
N ILE A 152 -1.38 19.30 5.70
CA ILE A 152 -0.70 19.26 4.40
C ILE A 152 -1.57 20.10 3.48
N SER A 153 -1.03 21.20 3.04
CA SER A 153 -1.65 22.11 2.06
C SER A 153 -1.82 21.35 0.74
N TYR A 154 -2.92 20.60 0.63
CA TYR A 154 -3.24 19.91 -0.62
C TYR A 154 -3.58 20.91 -1.70
N ASN A 155 -2.88 20.83 -2.81
CA ASN A 155 -3.22 21.60 -4.00
C ASN A 155 -4.66 21.24 -4.44
N GLN A 156 -5.58 22.20 -4.33
CA GLN A 156 -7.00 22.02 -4.60
C GLN A 156 -7.31 21.70 -6.08
N LYS A 157 -6.32 21.76 -6.96
CA LYS A 157 -6.42 21.50 -8.40
C LYS A 157 -5.90 20.12 -8.84
N GLY A 158 -5.46 19.26 -7.91
CA GLY A 158 -4.96 17.93 -8.22
C GLY A 158 -6.00 17.08 -8.96
N LYS A 159 -5.62 16.52 -10.10
CA LYS A 159 -6.43 15.60 -10.90
C LYS A 159 -5.91 14.18 -10.71
N VAL A 160 -6.76 13.19 -10.91
CA VAL A 160 -6.35 11.77 -10.93
C VAL A 160 -5.23 11.53 -11.97
N LEU A 161 -5.22 12.33 -13.04
CA LEU A 161 -4.17 12.33 -14.06
C LEU A 161 -2.78 12.68 -13.48
N ASP A 162 -2.71 13.52 -12.46
CA ASP A 162 -1.44 13.92 -11.84
C ASP A 162 -0.78 12.76 -11.08
N LEU A 163 -1.55 11.73 -10.72
CA LEU A 163 -1.07 10.48 -10.15
C LEU A 163 -0.75 9.45 -11.23
N ILE A 164 -1.62 9.30 -12.22
CA ILE A 164 -1.51 8.26 -13.25
C ILE A 164 -0.40 8.60 -14.25
N LEU A 165 -0.25 9.86 -14.63
CA LEU A 165 0.72 10.28 -15.65
C LEU A 165 2.18 9.94 -15.26
N PRO A 166 2.67 10.25 -14.05
CA PRO A 166 4.03 9.86 -13.63
C PRO A 166 4.25 8.35 -13.66
N VAL A 167 3.24 7.56 -13.24
CA VAL A 167 3.32 6.09 -13.26
C VAL A 167 3.43 5.56 -14.68
N ILE A 168 2.60 6.06 -15.60
CA ILE A 168 2.68 5.67 -17.01
C ILE A 168 4.03 6.06 -17.62
N VAL A 169 4.50 7.29 -17.36
CA VAL A 169 5.79 7.76 -17.86
C VAL A 169 6.93 6.88 -17.33
N LEU A 170 6.88 6.52 -16.05
CA LEU A 170 7.88 5.66 -15.42
C LEU A 170 7.88 4.25 -16.03
N ILE A 171 6.71 3.64 -16.20
CA ILE A 171 6.57 2.34 -16.86
C ILE A 171 7.08 2.41 -18.31
N MET A 172 6.71 3.43 -19.06
CA MET A 172 7.18 3.60 -20.44
C MET A 172 8.69 3.80 -20.51
N SER A 173 9.28 4.56 -19.57
CA SER A 173 10.73 4.74 -19.49
C SER A 173 11.46 3.43 -19.19
N CYS A 174 10.90 2.58 -18.31
CA CYS A 174 11.48 1.25 -18.03
C CYS A 174 11.40 0.27 -19.21
N ILE A 175 10.43 0.47 -20.12
CA ILE A 175 10.27 -0.40 -21.30
C ILE A 175 11.17 0.06 -22.47
N ILE A 176 11.41 1.37 -22.59
CA ILE A 176 12.13 1.96 -23.72
C ILE A 176 13.63 2.12 -23.43
N GLY A 177 14.02 2.32 -22.15
CA GLY A 177 15.40 2.49 -21.70
C GLY A 177 16.09 1.20 -21.39
#